data_ebace6d34689dbabb53e8d07870c7bd4
#
_entry.id   ebace6d34689dbabb53e8d07870c7bd4
#
_cell.length_a   1.000
_cell.length_b   1.000
_cell.length_c   1.000
_cell.angle_alpha   90.00
_cell.angle_beta   90.00
_cell.angle_gamma   90.00
#
_symmetry.space_group_name_H-M   'P 1'
#
loop_
_entity.id
_entity.type
_entity.pdbx_description
1 polymer ?
#
loop_
_entity_poly.entity_id
_entity_poly.type
_entity_poly.pdbx_seq_one_letter_code
_entity_poly.pdbx_strand_id
1 'polypeptide(L)'
;QLCGAQVKGIALLEELGEEPLDAVINLAGAPIADRPWTRKRKALLWSSRITLTETLVGWLQSRAQKPSVLVSGSAVGWYGDGGERELTEESPTVSEDFASHLCIAWEETAQRAQVLGVRVVLVRTGLVLASEGGFLSRLLLPFKLALGGPIGNGRQWMPWIHINDQIALIDFLVHENAASGPYNACAPQPVRKA
;
A
#
# COMPACT_ATOMS: atom_id res chain seq x y z
N GLN A 1 -8.85 1.85 21.79
CA GLN A 1 -7.59 1.08 21.94
C GLN A 1 -7.65 -0.09 20.98
N LEU A 2 -7.00 0.03 19.82
CA LEU A 2 -6.99 -1.01 18.77
C LEU A 2 -5.87 -2.03 18.95
N CYS A 3 -4.97 -1.83 19.93
CA CYS A 3 -3.80 -2.67 20.14
C CYS A 3 -3.77 -3.23 21.56
N GLY A 4 -3.36 -4.49 21.72
CA GLY A 4 -3.20 -5.13 23.02
C GLY A 4 -2.06 -4.53 23.85
N ALA A 5 -1.90 -4.99 25.09
CA ALA A 5 -0.93 -4.46 26.06
C ALA A 5 0.57 -4.57 25.64
N GLN A 6 0.86 -5.29 24.55
CA GLN A 6 2.23 -5.48 24.03
C GLN A 6 2.62 -4.47 22.95
N VAL A 7 1.75 -3.49 22.61
CA VAL A 7 2.02 -2.50 21.57
C VAL A 7 2.42 -1.18 22.17
N LYS A 8 3.65 -0.73 21.85
CA LYS A 8 4.16 0.59 22.20
C LYS A 8 3.86 1.57 21.07
N GLY A 9 3.07 2.61 21.35
CA GLY A 9 2.89 3.74 20.41
C GLY A 9 4.06 4.70 20.51
N ILE A 10 4.59 5.13 19.36
CA ILE A 10 5.63 6.15 19.26
C ILE A 10 5.19 7.24 18.28
N ALA A 11 5.67 8.45 18.45
CA ALA A 11 5.41 9.57 17.54
C ALA A 11 6.57 9.78 16.55
N LEU A 12 7.79 9.47 16.97
CA LEU A 12 9.01 9.66 16.18
C LEU A 12 9.82 8.36 16.14
N LEU A 13 10.51 8.10 15.03
CA LEU A 13 11.35 6.90 14.85
C LEU A 13 12.51 6.85 15.86
N GLU A 14 13.00 8.01 16.25
CA GLU A 14 14.09 8.16 17.22
C GLU A 14 13.74 7.64 18.61
N GLU A 15 12.45 7.58 18.96
CA GLU A 15 11.96 7.03 20.25
C GLU A 15 12.20 5.51 20.38
N LEU A 16 12.46 4.82 19.26
CA LEU A 16 12.85 3.40 19.26
C LEU A 16 14.30 3.20 19.67
N GLY A 17 15.14 4.24 19.62
CA GLY A 17 16.56 4.10 19.89
C GLY A 17 17.21 2.98 19.07
N GLU A 18 18.05 2.16 19.70
CA GLU A 18 18.70 1.00 19.07
C GLU A 18 18.01 -0.34 19.40
N GLU A 19 16.72 -0.31 19.80
CA GLU A 19 15.95 -1.56 20.02
C GLU A 19 16.01 -2.44 18.76
N PRO A 20 16.36 -3.75 18.86
CA PRO A 20 16.38 -4.64 17.71
C PRO A 20 15.02 -4.72 17.02
N LEU A 21 15.03 -4.68 15.71
CA LEU A 21 13.82 -4.81 14.89
C LEU A 21 14.00 -6.00 13.94
N ASP A 22 13.09 -6.95 13.98
CA ASP A 22 13.09 -8.08 13.06
C ASP A 22 12.56 -7.68 11.68
N ALA A 23 11.49 -6.87 11.66
CA ALA A 23 10.82 -6.41 10.46
C ALA A 23 10.32 -4.98 10.59
N VAL A 24 10.19 -4.30 9.47
CA VAL A 24 9.50 -3.00 9.37
C VAL A 24 8.39 -3.11 8.32
N ILE A 25 7.18 -2.67 8.68
CA ILE A 25 6.03 -2.62 7.79
C ILE A 25 5.61 -1.16 7.62
N ASN A 26 5.83 -0.62 6.42
CA ASN A 26 5.47 0.76 6.08
C ASN A 26 4.18 0.81 5.26
N LEU A 27 3.06 1.03 5.91
CA LEU A 27 1.75 1.24 5.27
C LEU A 27 1.29 2.71 5.36
N ALA A 28 2.19 3.61 5.68
CA ALA A 28 1.86 5.02 5.88
C ALA A 28 1.48 5.71 4.57
N GLY A 29 0.44 6.54 4.63
CA GLY A 29 -0.02 7.30 3.49
C GLY A 29 -1.33 8.01 3.76
N ALA A 30 -1.46 9.27 3.32
CA ALA A 30 -2.73 9.98 3.38
C ALA A 30 -3.80 9.25 2.54
N PRO A 31 -5.08 9.22 2.98
CA PRO A 31 -6.16 8.57 2.23
C PRO A 31 -6.24 9.07 0.80
N ILE A 32 -6.28 8.16 -0.19
CA ILE A 32 -6.19 8.52 -1.61
C ILE A 32 -7.53 8.95 -2.23
N ALA A 33 -8.63 8.45 -1.68
CA ALA A 33 -9.98 8.59 -2.27
C ALA A 33 -10.94 9.43 -1.42
N ASP A 34 -10.46 10.20 -0.44
CA ASP A 34 -11.31 10.99 0.46
C ASP A 34 -11.64 12.39 -0.08
N ARG A 35 -10.82 12.92 -0.99
CA ARG A 35 -10.93 14.28 -1.54
C ARG A 35 -10.47 14.34 -2.99
N PRO A 36 -10.95 15.33 -3.77
CA PRO A 36 -10.45 15.58 -5.13
C PRO A 36 -8.94 15.86 -5.17
N TRP A 37 -8.28 15.41 -6.22
CA TRP A 37 -6.82 15.51 -6.40
C TRP A 37 -6.39 16.88 -6.89
N THR A 38 -6.60 17.90 -6.07
CA THR A 38 -6.04 19.24 -6.29
C THR A 38 -4.49 19.19 -6.22
N ARG A 39 -3.82 20.24 -6.70
CA ARG A 39 -2.34 20.36 -6.60
C ARG A 39 -1.85 20.18 -5.15
N LYS A 40 -2.51 20.82 -4.17
CA LYS A 40 -2.19 20.67 -2.74
C LYS A 40 -2.41 19.25 -2.25
N ARG A 41 -3.48 18.58 -2.71
CA ARG A 41 -3.76 17.20 -2.32
C ARG A 41 -2.73 16.24 -2.90
N LYS A 42 -2.35 16.38 -4.18
CA LYS A 42 -1.29 15.60 -4.80
C LYS A 42 0.05 15.74 -4.07
N ALA A 43 0.42 16.96 -3.65
CA ALA A 43 1.62 17.18 -2.85
C ALA A 43 1.58 16.45 -1.50
N LEU A 44 0.42 16.43 -0.82
CA LEU A 44 0.24 15.67 0.42
C LEU A 44 0.31 14.15 0.19
N LEU A 45 -0.31 13.64 -0.88
CA LEU A 45 -0.23 12.22 -1.24
C LEU A 45 1.21 11.80 -1.51
N TRP A 46 1.97 12.65 -2.16
CA TRP A 46 3.40 12.46 -2.43
C TRP A 46 4.22 12.45 -1.13
N SER A 47 4.17 13.51 -0.34
CA SER A 47 4.97 13.63 0.88
C SER A 47 4.66 12.53 1.90
N SER A 48 3.39 12.16 2.06
CA SER A 48 2.97 11.12 2.99
C SER A 48 3.42 9.70 2.60
N ARG A 49 3.98 9.51 1.41
CA ARG A 49 4.50 8.23 0.90
C ARG A 49 5.98 8.31 0.62
N ILE A 50 6.37 9.16 -0.32
CA ILE A 50 7.75 9.22 -0.80
C ILE A 50 8.66 9.85 0.26
N THR A 51 8.37 11.08 0.71
CA THR A 51 9.22 11.76 1.70
C THR A 51 9.25 11.00 3.02
N LEU A 52 8.11 10.41 3.45
CA LEU A 52 8.08 9.57 4.65
C LEU A 52 8.94 8.31 4.46
N THR A 53 8.87 7.65 3.31
CA THR A 53 9.69 6.45 3.03
C THR A 53 11.17 6.81 2.92
N GLU A 54 11.52 7.98 2.34
CA GLU A 54 12.89 8.50 2.34
C GLU A 54 13.42 8.68 3.78
N THR A 55 12.61 9.28 4.64
CA THR A 55 12.95 9.45 6.07
C THR A 55 13.14 8.09 6.74
N LEU A 56 12.26 7.13 6.50
CA LEU A 56 12.36 5.77 7.04
C LEU A 56 13.65 5.07 6.57
N VAL A 57 13.95 5.10 5.27
CA VAL A 57 15.17 4.48 4.72
C VAL A 57 16.43 5.16 5.26
N GLY A 58 16.44 6.49 5.36
CA GLY A 58 17.53 7.23 5.98
C GLY A 58 17.73 6.87 7.46
N TRP A 59 16.64 6.71 8.20
CA TRP A 59 16.70 6.24 9.59
C TRP A 59 17.21 4.79 9.67
N LEU A 60 16.78 3.88 8.79
CA LEU A 60 17.32 2.53 8.71
C LEU A 60 18.84 2.54 8.43
N GLN A 61 19.29 3.44 7.57
CA GLN A 61 20.71 3.58 7.24
C GLN A 61 21.55 3.97 8.47
N SER A 62 21.03 4.80 9.37
CA SER A 62 21.75 5.26 10.56
C SER A 62 21.85 4.20 11.66
N ARG A 63 20.99 3.17 11.67
CA ARG A 63 20.99 2.13 12.71
C ARG A 63 22.20 1.20 12.61
N ALA A 64 22.70 0.74 13.77
CA ALA A 64 23.73 -0.29 13.82
C ALA A 64 23.21 -1.65 13.35
N GLN A 65 22.00 -2.03 13.79
CA GLN A 65 21.32 -3.26 13.37
C GLN A 65 20.14 -2.94 12.47
N LYS A 66 20.13 -3.52 11.25
CA LYS A 66 19.04 -3.38 10.29
C LYS A 66 18.03 -4.49 10.50
N PRO A 67 16.73 -4.24 10.24
CA PRO A 67 15.73 -5.31 10.17
C PRO A 67 16.06 -6.26 9.02
N SER A 68 15.58 -7.50 9.11
CA SER A 68 15.73 -8.49 8.04
C SER A 68 14.88 -8.15 6.80
N VAL A 69 13.75 -7.46 7.01
CA VAL A 69 12.79 -7.13 5.96
C VAL A 69 12.14 -5.77 6.15
N LEU A 70 11.94 -5.09 5.04
CA LEU A 70 11.03 -3.94 4.88
C LEU A 70 9.88 -4.36 3.97
N VAL A 71 8.66 -4.46 4.51
CA VAL A 71 7.44 -4.58 3.72
C VAL A 71 6.89 -3.18 3.50
N SER A 72 6.94 -2.69 2.27
CA SER A 72 6.44 -1.37 1.90
C SER A 72 5.13 -1.45 1.15
N GLY A 73 4.17 -0.62 1.54
CA GLY A 73 2.95 -0.43 0.77
C GLY A 73 3.26 0.10 -0.63
N SER A 74 2.43 -0.29 -1.57
CA SER A 74 2.26 0.21 -2.91
C SER A 74 0.78 0.06 -3.29
N ALA A 75 0.41 0.21 -4.53
CA ALA A 75 -0.95 0.00 -4.98
C ALA A 75 -0.99 -0.51 -6.43
N VAL A 76 -2.08 -1.19 -6.79
CA VAL A 76 -2.35 -1.61 -8.18
C VAL A 76 -2.42 -0.45 -9.17
N GLY A 77 -2.54 0.79 -8.68
CA GLY A 77 -2.38 2.01 -9.48
C GLY A 77 -1.01 2.11 -10.18
N TRP A 78 -0.02 1.33 -9.77
CA TRP A 78 1.27 1.21 -10.42
C TRP A 78 1.14 0.84 -11.92
N TYR A 79 0.18 -0.04 -12.24
CA TYR A 79 -0.02 -0.50 -13.62
C TYR A 79 -0.68 0.52 -14.53
N GLY A 80 -1.51 1.43 -13.98
CA GLY A 80 -2.41 2.27 -14.76
C GLY A 80 -3.61 1.49 -15.30
N ASP A 81 -4.24 1.99 -16.36
CA ASP A 81 -5.38 1.34 -17.00
C ASP A 81 -4.92 0.29 -18.03
N GLY A 82 -4.96 -0.96 -17.64
CA GLY A 82 -4.63 -2.10 -18.50
C GLY A 82 -5.73 -2.52 -19.47
N GLY A 83 -6.92 -1.93 -19.41
CA GLY A 83 -8.08 -2.36 -20.17
C GLY A 83 -8.51 -3.77 -19.79
N GLU A 84 -8.56 -4.70 -20.76
CA GLU A 84 -8.96 -6.09 -20.56
C GLU A 84 -7.75 -7.03 -20.31
N ARG A 85 -6.54 -6.49 -20.19
CA ARG A 85 -5.34 -7.31 -19.98
C ARG A 85 -5.28 -7.80 -18.55
N GLU A 86 -4.91 -9.05 -18.39
CA GLU A 86 -4.47 -9.57 -17.09
C GLU A 86 -3.08 -8.99 -16.77
N LEU A 87 -2.96 -8.42 -15.57
CA LEU A 87 -1.75 -7.74 -15.12
C LEU A 87 -1.13 -8.53 -13.97
N THR A 88 0.09 -8.98 -14.19
CA THR A 88 0.93 -9.68 -13.21
C THR A 88 2.00 -8.75 -12.66
N GLU A 89 2.74 -9.17 -11.65
CA GLU A 89 3.83 -8.40 -11.05
C GLU A 89 4.92 -8.04 -12.07
N GLU A 90 5.09 -8.84 -13.12
CA GLU A 90 6.05 -8.63 -14.21
C GLU A 90 5.53 -7.69 -15.31
N SER A 91 4.23 -7.38 -15.29
CA SER A 91 3.63 -6.48 -16.29
C SER A 91 4.21 -5.08 -16.15
N PRO A 92 4.58 -4.42 -17.28
CA PRO A 92 5.04 -3.04 -17.23
C PRO A 92 3.89 -2.08 -16.88
N THR A 93 4.23 -0.92 -16.33
CA THR A 93 3.26 0.18 -16.25
C THR A 93 2.84 0.63 -17.65
N VAL A 94 1.58 0.98 -17.81
CA VAL A 94 1.02 1.42 -19.09
C VAL A 94 0.48 2.85 -19.04
N SER A 95 0.65 3.53 -17.93
CA SER A 95 0.11 4.86 -17.70
C SER A 95 1.20 5.81 -17.18
N GLU A 96 1.08 7.07 -17.60
CA GLU A 96 1.90 8.18 -17.10
C GLU A 96 1.06 9.09 -16.19
N ASP A 97 -0.03 8.58 -15.63
CA ASP A 97 -0.86 9.36 -14.72
C ASP A 97 -0.20 9.54 -13.34
N PHE A 98 -0.78 10.43 -12.54
CA PHE A 98 -0.26 10.75 -11.22
C PHE A 98 -0.23 9.52 -10.28
N ALA A 99 -1.20 8.60 -10.39
CA ALA A 99 -1.25 7.44 -9.51
C ALA A 99 -0.11 6.47 -9.82
N SER A 100 0.16 6.21 -11.11
CA SER A 100 1.27 5.37 -11.55
C SER A 100 2.62 5.97 -11.14
N HIS A 101 2.85 7.25 -11.40
CA HIS A 101 4.07 7.95 -10.99
C HIS A 101 4.27 7.92 -9.47
N LEU A 102 3.19 8.09 -8.69
CA LEU A 102 3.24 8.02 -7.23
C LEU A 102 3.68 6.64 -6.75
N CYS A 103 3.10 5.57 -7.32
CA CYS A 103 3.43 4.20 -6.96
C CYS A 103 4.86 3.83 -7.36
N ILE A 104 5.29 4.21 -8.57
CA ILE A 104 6.66 3.98 -9.06
C ILE A 104 7.67 4.64 -8.12
N ALA A 105 7.53 5.94 -7.86
CA ALA A 105 8.44 6.66 -6.97
C ALA A 105 8.45 6.09 -5.55
N TRP A 106 7.30 5.61 -5.07
CA TRP A 106 7.19 5.00 -3.76
C TRP A 106 7.97 3.67 -3.69
N GLU A 107 7.80 2.80 -4.69
CA GLU A 107 8.51 1.53 -4.80
C GLU A 107 10.03 1.76 -4.95
N GLU A 108 10.46 2.66 -5.83
CA GLU A 108 11.88 3.02 -6.02
C GLU A 108 12.51 3.53 -4.72
N THR A 109 11.78 4.33 -3.95
CA THR A 109 12.27 4.85 -2.67
C THR A 109 12.44 3.73 -1.65
N ALA A 110 11.47 2.82 -1.54
CA ALA A 110 11.57 1.68 -0.62
C ALA A 110 12.70 0.72 -1.01
N GLN A 111 12.91 0.47 -2.32
CA GLN A 111 13.98 -0.39 -2.84
C GLN A 111 15.39 0.07 -2.47
N ARG A 112 15.59 1.35 -2.16
CA ARG A 112 16.88 1.87 -1.68
C ARG A 112 17.34 1.18 -0.39
N ALA A 113 16.44 0.59 0.40
CA ALA A 113 16.81 -0.19 1.58
C ALA A 113 17.59 -1.48 1.23
N GLN A 114 17.52 -1.98 0.00
CA GLN A 114 18.26 -3.18 -0.44
C GLN A 114 19.78 -3.00 -0.33
N VAL A 115 20.30 -1.80 -0.60
CA VAL A 115 21.74 -1.53 -0.48
C VAL A 115 22.25 -1.61 0.97
N LEU A 116 21.32 -1.61 1.94
CA LEU A 116 21.61 -1.78 3.36
C LEU A 116 21.61 -3.26 3.80
N GLY A 117 21.38 -4.19 2.86
CA GLY A 117 21.20 -5.61 3.14
C GLY A 117 19.80 -5.98 3.65
N VAL A 118 18.83 -5.08 3.57
CA VAL A 118 17.44 -5.32 3.98
C VAL A 118 16.66 -5.93 2.81
N ARG A 119 15.97 -7.03 3.04
CA ARG A 119 15.03 -7.61 2.06
C ARG A 119 13.84 -6.67 1.90
N VAL A 120 13.50 -6.29 0.67
CA VAL A 120 12.39 -5.38 0.39
C VAL A 120 11.27 -6.10 -0.33
N VAL A 121 10.06 -5.99 0.21
CA VAL A 121 8.82 -6.50 -0.36
C VAL A 121 7.88 -5.33 -0.60
N LEU A 122 7.29 -5.28 -1.80
CA LEU A 122 6.41 -4.20 -2.24
C LEU A 122 4.99 -4.75 -2.39
N VAL A 123 4.04 -4.25 -1.61
CA VAL A 123 2.66 -4.77 -1.60
C VAL A 123 1.78 -3.87 -2.44
N ARG A 124 1.52 -4.25 -3.70
CA ARG A 124 0.61 -3.56 -4.63
C ARG A 124 -0.83 -3.86 -4.26
N THR A 125 -1.33 -3.10 -3.31
CA THR A 125 -2.65 -3.31 -2.72
C THR A 125 -3.77 -2.87 -3.65
N GLY A 126 -4.76 -3.74 -3.84
CA GLY A 126 -6.04 -3.43 -4.46
C GLY A 126 -6.98 -2.65 -3.54
N LEU A 127 -8.29 -2.77 -3.78
CA LEU A 127 -9.31 -2.17 -2.92
C LEU A 127 -9.52 -3.06 -1.68
N VAL A 128 -9.08 -2.60 -0.54
CA VAL A 128 -9.28 -3.34 0.72
C VAL A 128 -10.74 -3.22 1.16
N LEU A 129 -11.39 -4.37 1.30
CA LEU A 129 -12.76 -4.48 1.78
C LEU A 129 -12.76 -4.84 3.27
N ALA A 130 -13.36 -3.96 4.08
CA ALA A 130 -13.58 -4.18 5.51
C ALA A 130 -14.99 -3.66 5.88
N SER A 131 -15.62 -4.33 6.84
CA SER A 131 -16.95 -3.92 7.34
C SER A 131 -16.91 -2.59 8.10
N GLU A 132 -15.81 -2.33 8.80
CA GLU A 132 -15.66 -1.22 9.75
C GLU A 132 -15.01 0.03 9.16
N GLY A 133 -14.80 0.09 7.83
CA GLY A 133 -14.17 1.25 7.23
C GLY A 133 -13.83 1.09 5.74
N GLY A 134 -13.07 2.06 5.22
CA GLY A 134 -12.55 2.03 3.87
C GLY A 134 -13.59 2.29 2.78
N PHE A 135 -13.39 1.67 1.62
CA PHE A 135 -14.20 1.89 0.43
C PHE A 135 -15.62 1.30 0.57
N LEU A 136 -15.74 0.09 1.15
CA LEU A 136 -17.01 -0.61 1.28
C LEU A 136 -17.99 0.17 2.16
N SER A 137 -17.55 0.69 3.30
CA SER A 137 -18.43 1.46 4.19
C SER A 137 -19.03 2.70 3.54
N ARG A 138 -18.31 3.32 2.61
CA ARG A 138 -18.79 4.48 1.83
C ARG A 138 -19.82 4.09 0.77
N LEU A 139 -19.72 2.89 0.21
CA LEU A 139 -20.70 2.38 -0.75
C LEU A 139 -21.99 1.90 -0.08
N LEU A 140 -21.91 1.33 1.11
CA LEU A 140 -23.06 0.71 1.79
C LEU A 140 -24.22 1.69 2.01
N LEU A 141 -23.95 2.95 2.34
CA LEU A 141 -25.01 3.92 2.62
C LEU A 141 -25.87 4.24 1.37
N PRO A 142 -25.29 4.62 0.21
CA PRO A 142 -26.06 4.79 -1.01
C PRO A 142 -26.84 3.54 -1.42
N PHE A 143 -26.24 2.35 -1.31
CA PHE A 143 -26.92 1.09 -1.64
C PHE A 143 -28.09 0.78 -0.69
N LYS A 144 -27.95 1.02 0.60
CA LYS A 144 -29.03 0.87 1.59
C LYS A 144 -30.20 1.82 1.34
N LEU A 145 -29.94 2.97 0.70
CA LEU A 145 -30.95 3.95 0.34
C LEU A 145 -31.53 3.72 -1.09
N ALA A 146 -31.22 2.59 -1.72
CA ALA A 146 -31.58 2.27 -3.10
C ALA A 146 -31.08 3.31 -4.13
N LEU A 147 -30.06 4.09 -3.78
CA LEU A 147 -29.39 5.06 -4.65
C LEU A 147 -28.10 4.50 -5.25
N GLY A 148 -27.84 3.20 -5.10
CA GLY A 148 -26.71 2.51 -5.70
C GLY A 148 -26.85 2.45 -7.21
N GLY A 149 -25.70 2.56 -7.90
CA GLY A 149 -25.64 2.48 -9.35
C GLY A 149 -24.21 2.30 -9.84
N PRO A 150 -24.02 2.08 -11.15
CA PRO A 150 -22.69 1.90 -11.72
C PRO A 150 -21.83 3.16 -11.51
N ILE A 151 -20.58 2.96 -11.16
CA ILE A 151 -19.62 4.05 -11.00
C ILE A 151 -18.96 4.30 -12.36
N GLY A 152 -19.17 5.49 -12.95
CA GLY A 152 -18.69 5.82 -14.29
C GLY A 152 -19.47 5.05 -15.36
N ASN A 153 -18.75 4.37 -16.26
CA ASN A 153 -19.38 3.53 -17.31
C ASN A 153 -19.56 2.06 -16.87
N GLY A 154 -19.27 1.72 -15.62
CA GLY A 154 -19.39 0.36 -15.08
C GLY A 154 -18.34 -0.65 -15.57
N ARG A 155 -17.52 -0.30 -16.57
CA ARG A 155 -16.59 -1.25 -17.23
C ARG A 155 -15.23 -1.38 -16.55
N GLN A 156 -14.92 -0.49 -15.61
CA GLN A 156 -13.62 -0.48 -14.93
C GLN A 156 -13.48 -1.69 -14.01
N TRP A 157 -12.34 -2.35 -14.08
CA TRP A 157 -11.97 -3.41 -13.17
C TRP A 157 -11.70 -2.87 -11.77
N MET A 158 -12.14 -3.61 -10.77
CA MET A 158 -11.89 -3.36 -9.34
C MET A 158 -11.17 -4.57 -8.76
N PRO A 159 -9.84 -4.58 -8.78
CA PRO A 159 -9.09 -5.57 -8.03
C PRO A 159 -9.29 -5.28 -6.53
N TRP A 160 -9.84 -6.24 -5.82
CA TRP A 160 -10.18 -6.11 -4.40
C TRP A 160 -9.49 -7.19 -3.58
N ILE A 161 -9.37 -6.96 -2.28
CA ILE A 161 -8.89 -7.94 -1.30
C ILE A 161 -9.67 -7.76 0.00
N HIS A 162 -9.98 -8.86 0.68
CA HIS A 162 -10.54 -8.78 2.02
C HIS A 162 -9.47 -8.39 3.04
N ILE A 163 -9.83 -7.62 4.07
CA ILE A 163 -8.86 -7.13 5.07
C ILE A 163 -8.09 -8.27 5.76
N ASN A 164 -8.73 -9.40 6.05
CA ASN A 164 -8.08 -10.54 6.66
C ASN A 164 -7.04 -11.17 5.74
N ASP A 165 -7.31 -11.25 4.43
CA ASP A 165 -6.37 -11.78 3.44
C ASP A 165 -5.20 -10.82 3.23
N GLN A 166 -5.46 -9.51 3.29
CA GLN A 166 -4.40 -8.49 3.25
C GLN A 166 -3.45 -8.62 4.45
N ILE A 167 -4.00 -8.84 5.65
CA ILE A 167 -3.20 -9.04 6.86
C ILE A 167 -2.42 -10.35 6.77
N ALA A 168 -3.07 -11.44 6.37
CA ALA A 168 -2.42 -12.75 6.22
C ALA A 168 -1.30 -12.73 5.16
N LEU A 169 -1.51 -12.02 4.04
CA LEU A 169 -0.48 -11.83 3.02
C LEU A 169 0.72 -11.06 3.57
N ILE A 170 0.50 -9.97 4.29
CA ILE A 170 1.60 -9.18 4.88
C ILE A 170 2.37 -10.04 5.90
N ASP A 171 1.68 -10.77 6.76
CA ASP A 171 2.29 -11.69 7.73
C ASP A 171 3.13 -12.77 7.03
N PHE A 172 2.58 -13.41 6.00
CA PHE A 172 3.31 -14.36 5.17
C PHE A 172 4.58 -13.75 4.56
N LEU A 173 4.48 -12.55 3.97
CA LEU A 173 5.61 -11.86 3.32
C LEU A 173 6.70 -11.41 4.30
N VAL A 174 6.35 -11.15 5.55
CA VAL A 174 7.33 -10.89 6.62
C VAL A 174 8.16 -12.13 6.90
N HIS A 175 7.52 -13.31 7.01
CA HIS A 175 8.16 -14.54 7.44
C HIS A 175 8.77 -15.37 6.29
N GLU A 176 8.30 -15.21 5.05
CA GLU A 176 8.83 -15.92 3.88
C GLU A 176 10.14 -15.28 3.39
N ASN A 177 11.26 -15.89 3.74
CA ASN A 177 12.59 -15.35 3.44
C ASN A 177 12.93 -15.28 1.94
N ALA A 178 12.30 -16.09 1.12
CA ALA A 178 12.49 -16.07 -0.33
C ALA A 178 11.67 -14.96 -1.01
N ALA A 179 10.67 -14.38 -0.33
CA ALA A 179 9.83 -13.33 -0.88
C ALA A 179 10.59 -12.00 -1.00
N SER A 180 10.65 -11.44 -2.20
CA SER A 180 11.24 -10.12 -2.47
C SER A 180 10.59 -9.47 -3.70
N GLY A 181 10.69 -8.16 -3.82
CA GLY A 181 10.08 -7.42 -4.94
C GLY A 181 8.57 -7.21 -4.81
N PRO A 182 7.84 -6.99 -5.92
CA PRO A 182 6.42 -6.68 -5.90
C PRO A 182 5.54 -7.91 -5.75
N TYR A 183 4.40 -7.73 -5.07
CA TYR A 183 3.31 -8.70 -4.91
C TYR A 183 1.96 -8.01 -5.06
N ASN A 184 1.09 -8.56 -5.89
CA ASN A 184 -0.27 -8.10 -6.05
C ASN A 184 -1.15 -8.57 -4.89
N ALA A 185 -1.55 -7.66 -4.03
CA ALA A 185 -2.48 -7.91 -2.95
C ALA A 185 -3.92 -7.75 -3.44
N CYS A 186 -4.39 -8.74 -4.19
CA CYS A 186 -5.70 -8.79 -4.81
C CYS A 186 -6.29 -10.21 -4.72
N ALA A 187 -7.62 -10.29 -4.58
CA ALA A 187 -8.32 -11.55 -4.76
C ALA A 187 -8.20 -12.04 -6.23
N PRO A 188 -8.18 -13.37 -6.44
CA PRO A 188 -7.97 -13.94 -7.78
C PRO A 188 -9.11 -13.64 -8.76
N GLN A 189 -10.24 -13.14 -8.30
CA GLN A 189 -11.41 -12.82 -9.11
C GLN A 189 -11.76 -11.33 -8.96
N PRO A 190 -11.19 -10.45 -9.79
CA PRO A 190 -11.56 -9.05 -9.79
C PRO A 190 -13.01 -8.88 -10.29
N VAL A 191 -13.68 -7.81 -9.85
CA VAL A 191 -15.05 -7.48 -10.28
C VAL A 191 -15.07 -6.18 -11.08
N ARG A 192 -16.14 -5.95 -11.85
CA ARG A 192 -16.39 -4.67 -12.52
C ARG A 192 -17.28 -3.77 -11.66
N LYS A 193 -17.24 -2.48 -11.92
CA LYS A 193 -18.06 -1.45 -11.25
C LYS A 193 -19.51 -1.40 -11.78
N ALA A 194 -20.01 -2.49 -12.34
CA ALA A 194 -21.36 -2.56 -12.91
C ALA A 194 -22.46 -2.53 -11.84
#